data_6121b0613abd84720dfe67644d5446ff
#
_entry.id   6121b0613abd84720dfe67644d5446ff
#
_cell.length_a   1.000
_cell.length_b   1.000
_cell.length_c   1.000
_cell.angle_alpha   90.00
_cell.angle_beta   90.00
_cell.angle_gamma   90.00
#
_symmetry.space_group_name_H-M   'P 1'
#
loop_
_entity.id
_entity.type
_entity.pdbx_description
1 polymer ?
#
loop_
_entity_poly.entity_id
_entity_poly.type
_entity_poly.pdbx_seq_one_letter_code
_entity_poly.pdbx_strand_id
1 'polypeptide(L)'
;ITINFSPANIRKTGTYFDLPVAVSILMSMGLINCTVDDKMFIGELSLNGDIVKINGVLPLALSAMEQGIKKCYVPIENVGECDFIKDLEIIGVENLNQLVMILTTNMKPPEIKIIPQETEDYKYDFKNIKGQIQARKASEIAAAGMHNMLMMGSPGVGKSIIAKTMPSILPDMTLEEQIEISKIQ
;
A
#
# COMPACT_ATOMS: atom_id res chain seq x y z
N ILE A 1 10.05 31.68 -2.67
CA ILE A 1 9.42 30.52 -3.37
C ILE A 1 7.94 30.56 -3.04
N THR A 2 7.10 30.53 -4.07
CA THR A 2 5.65 30.44 -3.91
C THR A 2 5.20 29.06 -4.39
N ILE A 3 4.43 28.34 -3.57
CA ILE A 3 3.90 27.01 -3.89
C ILE A 3 2.41 27.16 -4.14
N ASN A 4 1.96 26.69 -5.31
CA ASN A 4 0.56 26.69 -5.68
C ASN A 4 0.09 25.29 -6.00
N PHE A 5 -0.97 24.83 -5.34
CA PHE A 5 -1.61 23.54 -5.59
C PHE A 5 -2.81 23.74 -6.51
N SER A 6 -2.65 23.36 -7.77
CA SER A 6 -3.75 23.39 -8.74
C SER A 6 -4.46 22.02 -8.82
N PRO A 7 -5.76 21.94 -9.12
CA PRO A 7 -6.74 23.05 -9.12
C PRO A 7 -7.18 23.44 -7.69
N ALA A 8 -7.55 24.71 -7.50
CA ALA A 8 -7.87 25.26 -6.18
C ALA A 8 -9.17 24.72 -5.55
N ASN A 9 -10.07 24.18 -6.37
CA ASN A 9 -11.37 23.66 -5.95
C ASN A 9 -11.31 22.24 -5.33
N ILE A 10 -10.16 21.57 -5.38
CA ILE A 10 -9.97 20.25 -4.78
C ILE A 10 -9.24 20.43 -3.43
N ARG A 11 -9.87 19.93 -2.38
CA ARG A 11 -9.25 19.92 -1.05
C ARG A 11 -8.07 18.96 -1.03
N LYS A 12 -6.87 19.48 -0.81
CA LYS A 12 -5.65 18.69 -0.65
C LYS A 12 -5.47 18.42 0.85
N THR A 13 -5.68 17.19 1.24
CA THR A 13 -5.47 16.73 2.62
C THR A 13 -4.52 15.54 2.60
N GLY A 14 -3.58 15.50 3.53
CA GLY A 14 -2.62 14.42 3.69
C GLY A 14 -1.18 14.90 3.60
N THR A 15 -0.30 14.14 4.23
CA THR A 15 1.14 14.42 4.35
C THR A 15 1.95 13.93 3.13
N TYR A 16 1.34 13.17 2.24
CA TYR A 16 2.00 12.62 1.04
C TYR A 16 2.46 13.67 0.02
N PHE A 17 2.05 14.92 0.18
CA PHE A 17 2.51 16.05 -0.64
C PHE A 17 3.85 16.64 -0.19
N ASP A 18 4.37 16.29 0.97
CA ASP A 18 5.60 16.88 1.51
C ASP A 18 6.79 16.59 0.60
N LEU A 19 6.91 15.35 0.15
CA LEU A 19 8.00 14.93 -0.73
C LEU A 19 7.98 15.65 -2.09
N PRO A 20 6.87 15.71 -2.85
CA PRO A 20 6.84 16.44 -4.13
C PRO A 20 7.05 17.96 -3.94
N VAL A 21 6.62 18.53 -2.83
CA VAL A 21 6.91 19.94 -2.50
C VAL A 21 8.40 20.14 -2.29
N ALA A 22 9.06 19.29 -1.49
CA ALA A 22 10.49 19.36 -1.25
C ALA A 22 11.30 19.22 -2.56
N VAL A 23 10.94 18.25 -3.41
CA VAL A 23 11.56 18.07 -4.74
C VAL A 23 11.39 19.32 -5.59
N SER A 24 10.19 19.92 -5.65
CA SER A 24 9.92 21.15 -6.42
C SER A 24 10.75 22.33 -5.94
N ILE A 25 10.95 22.46 -4.64
CA ILE A 25 11.82 23.50 -4.03
C ILE A 25 13.27 23.28 -4.46
N LEU A 26 13.79 22.06 -4.34
CA LEU A 26 15.17 21.72 -4.70
C LEU A 26 15.43 21.92 -6.20
N MET A 27 14.46 21.61 -7.05
CA MET A 27 14.52 21.92 -8.48
C MET A 27 14.57 23.43 -8.75
N SER A 28 13.73 24.22 -8.06
CA SER A 28 13.70 25.67 -8.16
C SER A 28 15.02 26.32 -7.70
N MET A 29 15.73 25.68 -6.81
CA MET A 29 17.06 26.10 -6.33
C MET A 29 18.20 25.65 -7.25
N GLY A 30 17.91 24.87 -8.30
CA GLY A 30 18.91 24.30 -9.21
C GLY A 30 19.74 23.16 -8.62
N LEU A 31 19.31 22.59 -7.48
CA LEU A 31 19.99 21.46 -6.84
C LEU A 31 19.62 20.11 -7.49
N ILE A 32 18.48 20.06 -8.16
CA ILE A 32 18.02 18.91 -8.96
C ILE A 32 17.76 19.39 -10.38
N ASN A 33 18.47 18.83 -11.36
CA ASN A 33 18.33 19.13 -12.78
C ASN A 33 17.96 17.86 -13.55
N CYS A 34 16.73 17.40 -13.38
CA CYS A 34 16.19 16.26 -14.13
C CYS A 34 14.77 16.55 -14.62
N THR A 35 14.34 15.83 -15.66
CA THR A 35 12.94 15.84 -16.10
C THR A 35 12.09 15.06 -15.10
N VAL A 36 10.91 15.57 -14.77
CA VAL A 36 9.98 14.92 -13.80
C VAL A 36 8.63 14.55 -14.43
N ASP A 37 8.46 14.78 -15.73
CA ASP A 37 7.18 14.58 -16.42
C ASP A 37 6.69 13.12 -16.40
N ASP A 38 7.63 12.18 -16.30
CA ASP A 38 7.36 10.74 -16.21
C ASP A 38 7.52 10.18 -14.79
N LYS A 39 7.62 11.06 -13.79
CA LYS A 39 7.92 10.69 -12.39
C LYS A 39 6.85 11.17 -11.44
N MET A 40 6.51 10.34 -10.49
CA MET A 40 5.68 10.68 -9.35
C MET A 40 6.46 10.53 -8.05
N PHE A 41 6.24 11.45 -7.13
CA PHE A 41 6.85 11.44 -5.79
C PHE A 41 5.73 11.37 -4.77
N ILE A 42 5.80 10.42 -3.86
CA ILE A 42 4.79 10.20 -2.82
C ILE A 42 5.51 9.95 -1.50
N GLY A 43 5.22 10.70 -0.47
CA GLY A 43 5.79 10.47 0.87
C GLY A 43 5.62 11.66 1.79
N GLU A 44 5.57 11.35 3.08
CA GLU A 44 5.66 12.31 4.15
C GLU A 44 7.13 12.56 4.50
N LEU A 45 7.48 13.79 4.82
CA LEU A 45 8.85 14.16 5.14
C LEU A 45 8.96 14.53 6.62
N SER A 46 9.83 13.81 7.35
CA SER A 46 10.16 14.16 8.72
C SER A 46 11.02 15.43 8.79
N LEU A 47 11.10 16.04 9.96
CA LEU A 47 11.97 17.22 10.19
C LEU A 47 13.46 16.91 9.97
N ASN A 48 13.86 15.65 10.08
CA ASN A 48 15.24 15.21 9.86
C ASN A 48 15.54 14.92 8.37
N GLY A 49 14.53 14.99 7.51
CA GLY A 49 14.65 14.67 6.10
C GLY A 49 14.43 13.19 5.77
N ASP A 50 13.96 12.38 6.72
CA ASP A 50 13.58 10.99 6.45
C ASP A 50 12.22 10.96 5.74
N ILE A 51 12.07 10.01 4.81
CA ILE A 51 10.84 9.77 4.08
C ILE A 51 10.08 8.66 4.80
N VAL A 52 8.92 8.99 5.36
CA VAL A 52 8.17 8.16 6.29
C VAL A 52 7.06 7.41 5.57
N LYS A 53 6.79 6.19 6.04
CA LYS A 53 5.67 5.36 5.57
C LYS A 53 4.35 6.12 5.61
N ILE A 54 3.56 5.97 4.55
CA ILE A 54 2.21 6.53 4.45
C ILE A 54 1.20 5.44 4.09
N ASN A 55 -0.07 5.70 4.35
CA ASN A 55 -1.15 4.82 3.93
C ASN A 55 -1.64 5.17 2.51
N GLY A 56 -2.08 4.17 1.75
CA GLY A 56 -2.70 4.39 0.45
C GLY A 56 -1.72 4.63 -0.70
N VAL A 57 -0.48 4.16 -0.62
CA VAL A 57 0.49 4.27 -1.73
C VAL A 57 0.03 3.48 -2.94
N LEU A 58 -0.52 2.28 -2.74
CA LEU A 58 -0.97 1.42 -3.83
C LEU A 58 -1.99 2.09 -4.77
N PRO A 59 -3.13 2.64 -4.30
CA PRO A 59 -4.07 3.33 -5.18
C PRO A 59 -3.46 4.55 -5.88
N LEU A 60 -2.53 5.27 -5.24
CA LEU A 60 -1.83 6.39 -5.86
C LEU A 60 -0.88 5.92 -6.98
N ALA A 61 -0.14 4.84 -6.76
CA ALA A 61 0.76 4.24 -7.75
C ALA A 61 -0.02 3.71 -8.96
N LEU A 62 -1.17 3.08 -8.75
CA LEU A 62 -2.04 2.62 -9.84
C LEU A 62 -2.59 3.80 -10.65
N SER A 63 -3.05 4.86 -9.99
CA SER A 63 -3.50 6.07 -10.69
C SER A 63 -2.37 6.75 -11.47
N ALA A 64 -1.14 6.72 -10.95
CA ALA A 64 0.04 7.22 -11.66
C ALA A 64 0.31 6.41 -12.95
N MET A 65 0.24 5.09 -12.86
CA MET A 65 0.38 4.20 -14.00
C MET A 65 -0.67 4.47 -15.09
N GLU A 66 -1.94 4.63 -14.71
CA GLU A 66 -3.02 4.98 -15.63
C GLU A 66 -2.80 6.33 -16.35
N GLN A 67 -2.11 7.27 -15.70
CA GLN A 67 -1.74 8.57 -16.26
C GLN A 67 -0.45 8.54 -17.08
N GLY A 68 0.16 7.37 -17.27
CA GLY A 68 1.37 7.20 -18.08
C GLY A 68 2.67 7.54 -17.35
N ILE A 69 2.65 7.69 -16.04
CA ILE A 69 3.86 7.81 -15.22
C ILE A 69 4.65 6.50 -15.32
N LYS A 70 5.97 6.61 -15.43
CA LYS A 70 6.86 5.46 -15.58
C LYS A 70 7.62 5.10 -14.31
N LYS A 71 7.85 6.09 -13.44
CA LYS A 71 8.61 5.92 -12.20
C LYS A 71 7.87 6.54 -11.03
N CYS A 72 7.75 5.78 -9.95
CA CYS A 72 7.13 6.25 -8.72
C CYS A 72 8.12 6.12 -7.55
N TYR A 73 8.46 7.24 -6.95
CA TYR A 73 9.32 7.32 -5.77
C TYR A 73 8.44 7.29 -4.52
N VAL A 74 8.62 6.27 -3.70
CA VAL A 74 7.78 6.00 -2.52
C VAL A 74 8.67 5.76 -1.29
N PRO A 75 8.15 5.89 -0.06
CA PRO A 75 8.88 5.47 1.11
C PRO A 75 9.30 4.00 0.99
N ILE A 76 10.52 3.67 1.41
CA ILE A 76 11.07 2.32 1.29
C ILE A 76 10.18 1.25 1.93
N GLU A 77 9.51 1.60 3.03
CA GLU A 77 8.59 0.71 3.75
C GLU A 77 7.29 0.40 2.97
N ASN A 78 6.92 1.22 1.99
CA ASN A 78 5.74 1.03 1.16
C ASN A 78 6.00 0.24 -0.12
N VAL A 79 7.24 -0.06 -0.48
CA VAL A 79 7.56 -0.73 -1.74
C VAL A 79 6.87 -2.09 -1.85
N GLY A 80 6.82 -2.85 -0.75
CA GLY A 80 6.18 -4.16 -0.71
C GLY A 80 4.68 -4.13 -1.07
N GLU A 81 3.99 -3.01 -0.86
CA GLU A 81 2.58 -2.83 -1.24
C GLU A 81 2.39 -2.72 -2.76
N CYS A 82 3.45 -2.36 -3.49
CA CYS A 82 3.41 -2.07 -4.93
C CYS A 82 4.16 -3.09 -5.80
N ASP A 83 4.74 -4.13 -5.22
CA ASP A 83 5.64 -5.10 -5.89
C ASP A 83 5.00 -5.80 -7.10
N PHE A 84 3.69 -5.96 -7.09
CA PHE A 84 2.95 -6.62 -8.17
C PHE A 84 2.65 -5.71 -9.37
N ILE A 85 2.93 -4.40 -9.29
CA ILE A 85 2.73 -3.46 -10.41
C ILE A 85 3.91 -3.60 -11.37
N LYS A 86 3.69 -4.24 -12.52
CA LYS A 86 4.76 -4.54 -13.49
C LYS A 86 5.09 -3.40 -14.44
N ASP A 87 4.13 -2.53 -14.72
CA ASP A 87 4.24 -1.47 -15.75
C ASP A 87 4.68 -0.12 -15.16
N LEU A 88 4.98 -0.06 -13.88
CA LEU A 88 5.47 1.12 -13.16
C LEU A 88 6.72 0.75 -12.36
N GLU A 89 7.81 1.47 -12.60
CA GLU A 89 9.04 1.31 -11.81
C GLU A 89 8.87 1.95 -10.43
N ILE A 90 8.74 1.11 -9.39
CA ILE A 90 8.63 1.55 -7.99
C ILE A 90 10.04 1.69 -7.42
N ILE A 91 10.36 2.87 -6.92
CA ILE A 91 11.67 3.21 -6.36
C ILE A 91 11.49 3.59 -4.89
N GLY A 92 11.96 2.72 -4.01
CA GLY A 92 11.95 2.98 -2.57
C GLY A 92 13.06 3.96 -2.17
N VAL A 93 12.70 4.93 -1.35
CA VAL A 93 13.62 5.94 -0.83
C VAL A 93 13.47 6.08 0.69
N GLU A 94 14.60 6.21 1.38
CA GLU A 94 14.65 6.31 2.85
C GLU A 94 14.65 7.76 3.33
N ASN A 95 15.33 8.63 2.58
CA ASN A 95 15.50 10.03 2.95
C ASN A 95 15.72 10.93 1.74
N LEU A 96 15.56 12.22 1.95
CA LEU A 96 15.67 13.25 0.92
C LEU A 96 17.06 13.29 0.26
N ASN A 97 18.13 13.07 1.02
CA ASN A 97 19.49 13.07 0.49
C ASN A 97 19.68 11.91 -0.52
N GLN A 98 19.21 10.71 -0.20
CA GLN A 98 19.25 9.57 -1.10
C GLN A 98 18.46 9.85 -2.38
N LEU A 99 17.26 10.43 -2.27
CA LEU A 99 16.45 10.81 -3.43
C LEU A 99 17.20 11.80 -4.32
N VAL A 100 17.81 12.85 -3.73
CA VAL A 100 18.61 13.82 -4.49
C VAL A 100 19.78 13.13 -5.22
N MET A 101 20.48 12.23 -4.56
CA MET A 101 21.57 11.46 -5.19
C MET A 101 21.07 10.62 -6.37
N ILE A 102 19.95 9.91 -6.21
CA ILE A 102 19.35 9.12 -7.29
C ILE A 102 18.99 10.02 -8.49
N LEU A 103 18.39 11.18 -8.23
CA LEU A 103 17.94 12.10 -9.28
C LEU A 103 19.09 12.86 -9.98
N THR A 104 20.22 13.07 -9.31
CA THR A 104 21.34 13.89 -9.84
C THR A 104 22.47 13.07 -10.40
N THR A 105 22.75 11.88 -9.85
CA THR A 105 23.94 11.07 -10.19
C THR A 105 23.63 9.79 -10.94
N ASN A 106 22.36 9.51 -11.27
CA ASN A 106 21.92 8.21 -11.80
C ASN A 106 22.34 7.02 -10.92
N MET A 107 22.49 7.24 -9.62
CA MET A 107 22.76 6.18 -8.67
C MET A 107 21.61 5.16 -8.73
N LYS A 108 21.95 3.88 -8.86
CA LYS A 108 20.93 2.83 -8.81
C LYS A 108 20.26 2.87 -7.43
N PRO A 109 18.93 2.86 -7.39
CA PRO A 109 18.22 2.71 -6.11
C PRO A 109 18.65 1.41 -5.43
N PRO A 110 18.59 1.35 -4.11
CA PRO A 110 18.90 0.12 -3.38
C PRO A 110 17.98 -1.01 -3.86
N GLU A 111 18.59 -2.18 -4.14
CA GLU A 111 17.78 -3.39 -4.40
C GLU A 111 17.05 -3.76 -3.11
N ILE A 112 15.75 -3.55 -3.12
CA ILE A 112 14.90 -3.95 -2.00
C ILE A 112 14.65 -5.44 -2.15
N LYS A 113 15.25 -6.23 -1.29
CA LYS A 113 14.82 -7.61 -1.10
C LYS A 113 13.45 -7.58 -0.44
N ILE A 114 12.41 -7.71 -1.24
CA ILE A 114 11.07 -7.93 -0.73
C ILE A 114 11.13 -9.27 -0.02
N ILE A 115 11.16 -9.23 1.30
CA ILE A 115 10.97 -10.43 2.10
C ILE A 115 9.49 -10.77 1.91
N PRO A 116 9.15 -11.91 1.30
CA PRO A 116 7.76 -12.33 1.20
C PRO A 116 7.20 -12.22 2.62
N GLN A 117 6.08 -11.54 2.78
CA GLN A 117 5.40 -11.56 4.07
C GLN A 117 5.19 -13.02 4.41
N GLU A 118 5.84 -13.49 5.47
CA GLU A 118 5.58 -14.81 6.02
C GLU A 118 4.07 -14.90 6.16
N THR A 119 3.50 -15.99 5.65
CA THR A 119 2.07 -16.28 5.75
C THR A 119 1.65 -15.96 7.18
N GLU A 120 0.78 -14.96 7.34
CA GLU A 120 0.33 -14.51 8.66
C GLU A 120 -0.07 -15.73 9.46
N ASP A 121 0.64 -15.97 10.55
CA ASP A 121 0.25 -17.01 11.49
C ASP A 121 -1.04 -16.51 12.12
N TYR A 122 -2.17 -16.95 11.55
CA TYR A 122 -3.48 -16.50 12.01
C TYR A 122 -3.63 -16.80 13.49
N LYS A 123 -3.73 -15.79 14.31
CA LYS A 123 -3.97 -15.92 15.76
C LYS A 123 -5.14 -16.86 16.06
N TYR A 124 -6.09 -16.94 15.13
CA TYR A 124 -7.25 -17.82 15.17
C TYR A 124 -7.30 -18.64 13.87
N ASP A 125 -6.90 -19.90 13.94
CA ASP A 125 -6.92 -20.81 12.81
C ASP A 125 -8.16 -21.69 12.85
N PHE A 126 -8.83 -21.84 11.73
CA PHE A 126 -10.06 -22.63 11.58
C PHE A 126 -9.86 -24.11 11.94
N LYS A 127 -8.65 -24.65 11.75
CA LYS A 127 -8.30 -26.03 12.15
C LYS A 127 -8.50 -26.29 13.64
N ASN A 128 -8.45 -25.24 14.47
CA ASN A 128 -8.56 -25.34 15.93
C ASN A 128 -10.01 -25.39 16.42
N ILE A 129 -11.01 -25.19 15.54
CA ILE A 129 -12.42 -25.28 15.90
C ILE A 129 -12.81 -26.73 16.10
N LYS A 130 -13.20 -27.07 17.31
CA LYS A 130 -13.72 -28.41 17.66
C LYS A 130 -15.24 -28.41 17.73
N GLY A 131 -15.86 -29.46 17.20
CA GLY A 131 -17.32 -29.58 17.18
C GLY A 131 -17.97 -28.67 16.11
N GLN A 132 -19.20 -28.24 16.33
CA GLN A 132 -19.97 -27.33 15.46
C GLN A 132 -19.97 -27.75 13.97
N ILE A 133 -20.16 -29.03 13.68
CA ILE A 133 -19.99 -29.65 12.35
C ILE A 133 -20.77 -28.89 11.27
N GLN A 134 -22.01 -28.51 11.54
CA GLN A 134 -22.85 -27.80 10.57
C GLN A 134 -22.32 -26.38 10.29
N ALA A 135 -21.93 -25.65 11.34
CA ALA A 135 -21.41 -24.31 11.19
C ALA A 135 -20.05 -24.30 10.48
N ARG A 136 -19.18 -25.28 10.79
CA ARG A 136 -17.91 -25.47 10.07
C ARG A 136 -18.14 -25.74 8.59
N LYS A 137 -19.00 -26.70 8.25
CA LYS A 137 -19.30 -27.03 6.85
C LYS A 137 -19.90 -25.82 6.10
N ALA A 138 -20.80 -25.07 6.75
CA ALA A 138 -21.35 -23.85 6.19
C ALA A 138 -20.27 -22.78 5.96
N SER A 139 -19.31 -22.63 6.89
CA SER A 139 -18.18 -21.72 6.76
C SER A 139 -17.25 -22.09 5.59
N GLU A 140 -16.93 -23.37 5.45
CA GLU A 140 -16.13 -23.89 4.32
C GLU A 140 -16.79 -23.61 2.97
N ILE A 141 -18.11 -23.84 2.87
CA ILE A 141 -18.88 -23.56 1.65
C ILE A 141 -18.92 -22.03 1.38
N ALA A 142 -19.16 -21.23 2.42
CA ALA A 142 -19.19 -19.78 2.29
C ALA A 142 -17.83 -19.21 1.85
N ALA A 143 -16.73 -19.70 2.43
CA ALA A 143 -15.38 -19.31 2.04
C ALA A 143 -15.05 -19.70 0.59
N ALA A 144 -15.32 -20.94 0.22
CA ALA A 144 -15.04 -21.44 -1.13
C ALA A 144 -15.87 -20.75 -2.23
N GLY A 145 -17.10 -20.35 -1.90
CA GLY A 145 -18.03 -19.70 -2.84
C GLY A 145 -18.13 -18.19 -2.71
N MET A 146 -17.30 -17.55 -1.87
CA MET A 146 -17.38 -16.12 -1.60
C MET A 146 -18.78 -15.66 -1.15
N HIS A 147 -19.47 -16.51 -0.37
CA HIS A 147 -20.84 -16.25 0.06
C HIS A 147 -20.91 -15.55 1.41
N ASN A 148 -21.86 -14.65 1.55
CA ASN A 148 -22.21 -14.09 2.84
C ASN A 148 -22.83 -15.16 3.73
N MET A 149 -22.47 -15.15 5.03
CA MET A 149 -23.01 -16.09 6.01
C MET A 149 -23.58 -15.34 7.23
N LEU A 150 -24.78 -15.75 7.66
CA LEU A 150 -25.41 -15.28 8.88
C LEU A 150 -25.47 -16.40 9.92
N MET A 151 -24.88 -16.15 11.09
CA MET A 151 -24.92 -17.09 12.22
C MET A 151 -25.85 -16.59 13.31
N MET A 152 -26.88 -17.38 13.61
CA MET A 152 -27.83 -17.11 14.71
C MET A 152 -27.73 -18.20 15.79
N GLY A 153 -27.89 -17.82 17.04
CA GLY A 153 -27.84 -18.74 18.17
C GLY A 153 -27.58 -18.02 19.48
N SER A 154 -27.73 -18.74 20.61
CA SER A 154 -27.54 -18.21 21.94
C SER A 154 -26.12 -17.67 22.19
N PRO A 155 -25.91 -16.78 23.18
CA PRO A 155 -24.58 -16.38 23.60
C PRO A 155 -23.71 -17.59 23.99
N GLY A 156 -22.40 -17.53 23.70
CA GLY A 156 -21.46 -18.57 24.11
C GLY A 156 -21.37 -19.79 23.20
N VAL A 157 -22.19 -19.95 22.17
CA VAL A 157 -22.16 -21.13 21.26
C VAL A 157 -20.99 -21.11 20.23
N GLY A 158 -20.09 -20.13 20.27
CA GLY A 158 -18.91 -20.13 19.41
C GLY A 158 -19.03 -19.32 18.11
N LYS A 159 -20.11 -18.55 17.88
CA LYS A 159 -20.27 -17.74 16.64
C LYS A 159 -19.09 -16.82 16.37
N SER A 160 -18.64 -16.07 17.38
CA SER A 160 -17.55 -15.09 17.24
C SER A 160 -16.21 -15.75 16.98
N ILE A 161 -15.95 -16.94 17.50
CA ILE A 161 -14.70 -17.65 17.25
C ILE A 161 -14.68 -18.17 15.80
N ILE A 162 -15.81 -18.71 15.30
CA ILE A 162 -15.92 -19.12 13.91
C ILE A 162 -15.68 -17.93 12.99
N ALA A 163 -16.30 -16.78 13.23
CA ALA A 163 -16.10 -15.59 12.42
C ALA A 163 -14.63 -15.11 12.42
N LYS A 164 -13.95 -15.15 13.56
CA LYS A 164 -12.53 -14.77 13.67
C LYS A 164 -11.58 -15.73 12.99
N THR A 165 -11.99 -16.97 12.81
CA THR A 165 -11.16 -17.97 12.11
C THR A 165 -11.43 -18.06 10.60
N MET A 166 -12.50 -17.43 10.11
CA MET A 166 -12.83 -17.40 8.68
C MET A 166 -11.66 -16.92 7.78
N PRO A 167 -10.90 -15.88 8.13
CA PRO A 167 -9.77 -15.44 7.30
C PRO A 167 -8.76 -16.55 6.99
N SER A 168 -8.55 -17.52 7.91
CA SER A 168 -7.57 -18.61 7.69
C SER A 168 -8.00 -19.66 6.66
N ILE A 169 -9.22 -19.62 6.16
CA ILE A 169 -9.75 -20.54 5.13
C ILE A 169 -10.24 -19.82 3.88
N LEU A 170 -10.14 -18.49 3.84
CA LEU A 170 -10.42 -17.74 2.61
C LEU A 170 -9.32 -18.02 1.58
N PRO A 171 -9.64 -18.10 0.28
CA PRO A 171 -8.63 -18.14 -0.76
C PRO A 171 -7.82 -16.85 -0.77
N ASP A 172 -6.61 -16.93 -1.29
CA ASP A 172 -5.78 -15.75 -1.51
C ASP A 172 -6.50 -14.77 -2.43
N MET A 173 -6.42 -13.49 -2.10
CA MET A 173 -7.05 -12.43 -2.87
C MET A 173 -6.38 -12.30 -4.24
N THR A 174 -7.19 -12.14 -5.27
CA THR A 174 -6.71 -11.71 -6.58
C THR A 174 -6.15 -10.29 -6.51
N LEU A 175 -5.36 -9.90 -7.49
CA LEU A 175 -4.80 -8.54 -7.58
C LEU A 175 -5.90 -7.47 -7.58
N GLU A 176 -6.98 -7.70 -8.30
CA GLU A 176 -8.11 -6.77 -8.41
C GLU A 176 -8.80 -6.59 -7.04
N GLU A 177 -9.00 -7.67 -6.30
CA GLU A 177 -9.56 -7.63 -4.94
C GLU A 177 -8.63 -6.91 -3.95
N GLN A 178 -7.31 -7.12 -4.04
CA GLN A 178 -6.34 -6.40 -3.21
C GLN A 178 -6.39 -4.89 -3.47
N ILE A 179 -6.50 -4.49 -4.74
CA ILE A 179 -6.65 -3.09 -5.14
C ILE A 179 -7.94 -2.48 -4.59
N GLU A 180 -9.06 -3.19 -4.68
CA GLU A 180 -10.35 -2.69 -4.17
C GLU A 180 -10.32 -2.49 -2.65
N ILE A 181 -9.77 -3.44 -1.91
CA ILE A 181 -9.65 -3.34 -0.45
C ILE A 181 -8.71 -2.20 -0.04
N SER A 182 -7.60 -2.02 -0.75
CA SER A 182 -6.65 -0.93 -0.48
C SER A 182 -7.23 0.47 -0.71
N LYS A 183 -8.28 0.60 -1.51
CA LYS A 183 -8.99 1.88 -1.71
C LYS A 183 -9.92 2.25 -0.54
N ILE A 184 -10.24 1.29 0.33
CA ILE A 184 -11.19 1.46 1.44
C ILE A 184 -10.47 1.77 2.77
N GLN A 185 -9.19 1.44 2.89
CA GLN A 185 -8.35 1.70 4.06
C GLN A 185 -7.73 3.10 4.02
#